data_a93f9a37fb9c5bfeb246bb71be1a037e
#
_entry.id   a93f9a37fb9c5bfeb246bb71be1a037e
#
_cell.length_a   1.000
_cell.length_b   1.000
_cell.length_c   1.000
_cell.angle_alpha   90.00
_cell.angle_beta   90.00
_cell.angle_gamma   90.00
#
_symmetry.space_group_name_H-M   'P 1'
#
loop_
_entity.id
_entity.type
_entity.pdbx_description
1 polymer ?
#
loop_
_entity_poly.entity_id
_entity_poly.type
_entity_poly.pdbx_seq_one_letter_code
_entity_poly.pdbx_strand_id
1 'polypeptide(L)'
;PDGRLYVAWCDGQPAGCIALRRLDGTTCELKRLYVRPAFRGRGIAGAMMQRILDDARAIGYTVMLLDTLPFLTSAIKMYRALGFYDIPPYNDSPLDTTIFLRLDL
;
A
#
# COMPACT_ATOMS: atom_id res chain seq x y z
N PRO A 1 -1.52 -10.76 14.58
CA PRO A 1 -1.96 -11.58 13.45
C PRO A 1 -2.73 -10.82 12.39
N ASP A 2 -3.27 -9.64 12.73
CA ASP A 2 -4.08 -8.84 11.81
C ASP A 2 -3.26 -7.86 10.98
N GLY A 3 -2.03 -7.63 11.35
CA GLY A 3 -1.11 -6.74 10.65
C GLY A 3 0.01 -7.50 9.99
N ARG A 4 0.70 -6.83 9.08
CA ARG A 4 1.89 -7.36 8.40
C ARG A 4 2.90 -6.24 8.20
N LEU A 5 4.16 -6.60 8.30
CA LEU A 5 5.27 -5.73 7.93
C LEU A 5 6.30 -6.57 7.20
N TYR A 6 6.59 -6.19 5.97
CA TYR A 6 7.60 -6.88 5.16
C TYR A 6 8.72 -5.94 4.78
N VAL A 7 9.92 -6.49 4.76
CA VAL A 7 11.09 -5.86 4.17
C VAL A 7 11.50 -6.70 2.97
N ALA A 8 11.60 -6.06 1.81
CA ALA A 8 12.10 -6.72 0.60
C ALA A 8 13.62 -6.64 0.59
N TRP A 9 14.26 -7.75 0.25
CA TRP A 9 15.70 -7.84 0.12
C TRP A 9 16.06 -8.05 -1.35
N CYS A 10 17.11 -7.38 -1.78
CA CYS A 10 17.64 -7.50 -3.13
C CYS A 10 19.16 -7.43 -3.08
N ASP A 11 19.83 -8.40 -3.66
CA ASP A 11 21.29 -8.48 -3.65
C ASP A 11 21.89 -8.40 -2.24
N GLY A 12 21.23 -9.03 -1.27
CA GLY A 12 21.67 -9.03 0.13
C GLY A 12 21.46 -7.72 0.89
N GLN A 13 20.71 -6.78 0.33
CA GLN A 13 20.44 -5.47 0.94
C GLN A 13 18.95 -5.22 1.07
N PRO A 14 18.50 -4.48 2.12
CA PRO A 14 17.11 -4.08 2.19
C PRO A 14 16.78 -3.10 1.07
N ALA A 15 15.78 -3.44 0.26
CA ALA A 15 15.41 -2.67 -0.93
C ALA A 15 14.12 -1.88 -0.74
N GLY A 16 13.24 -2.30 0.15
CA GLY A 16 11.98 -1.62 0.38
C GLY A 16 11.19 -2.22 1.53
N CYS A 17 10.04 -1.64 1.81
CA CYS A 17 9.15 -2.12 2.87
C CYS A 17 7.69 -1.83 2.52
N ILE A 18 6.80 -2.55 3.19
CA ILE A 18 5.36 -2.38 3.09
C ILE A 18 4.72 -2.88 4.38
N ALA A 19 3.64 -2.23 4.80
CA ALA A 19 2.92 -2.63 6.01
C ALA A 19 1.42 -2.63 5.77
N LEU A 20 0.73 -3.44 6.55
CA LEU A 20 -0.70 -3.59 6.58
C LEU A 20 -1.16 -3.50 8.03
N ARG A 21 -2.18 -2.69 8.31
CA ARG A 21 -2.77 -2.63 9.64
C ARG A 21 -4.28 -2.70 9.59
N ARG A 22 -4.89 -3.20 10.66
CA ARG A 22 -6.34 -3.21 10.80
C ARG A 22 -6.84 -1.80 11.12
N LEU A 23 -7.92 -1.37 10.45
CA LEU A 23 -8.67 -0.17 10.83
C LEU A 23 -9.94 -0.54 11.58
N ASP A 24 -10.66 -1.55 11.10
CA ASP A 24 -11.85 -2.10 11.77
C ASP A 24 -12.00 -3.58 11.41
N GLY A 25 -13.16 -4.19 11.70
CA GLY A 25 -13.38 -5.62 11.54
C GLY A 25 -13.11 -6.17 10.15
N THR A 26 -13.37 -5.38 9.10
CA THR A 26 -13.26 -5.81 7.70
C THR A 26 -12.37 -4.93 6.84
N THR A 27 -11.86 -3.83 7.39
CA THR A 27 -11.10 -2.83 6.66
C THR A 27 -9.66 -2.77 7.16
N CYS A 28 -8.72 -2.80 6.24
CA CYS A 28 -7.30 -2.62 6.53
C CYS A 28 -6.75 -1.39 5.81
N GLU A 29 -5.56 -0.99 6.21
CA GLU A 29 -4.88 0.17 5.64
C GLU A 29 -3.48 -0.23 5.20
N LEU A 30 -3.14 0.14 3.97
CA LEU A 30 -1.79 0.01 3.45
C LEU A 30 -0.95 1.17 3.98
N LYS A 31 0.20 0.85 4.55
CA LYS A 31 1.15 1.83 5.09
C LYS A 31 2.57 1.53 4.64
N ARG A 32 3.41 2.55 4.66
CA ARG A 32 4.87 2.44 4.55
C ARG A 32 5.36 1.78 3.26
N LEU A 33 4.60 1.86 2.17
CA LEU A 33 5.12 1.39 0.89
C LEU A 33 6.26 2.29 0.47
N TYR A 34 7.44 1.71 0.38
CA TYR A 34 8.64 2.44 -0.01
C TYR A 34 9.63 1.49 -0.67
N VAL A 35 10.25 1.94 -1.74
CA VAL A 35 11.36 1.26 -2.40
C VAL A 35 12.53 2.23 -2.46
N ARG A 36 13.69 1.80 -2.00
CA ARG A 36 14.90 2.63 -2.03
C ARG A 36 15.23 2.99 -3.50
N PRO A 37 15.67 4.24 -3.76
CA PRO A 37 15.92 4.71 -5.13
C PRO A 37 16.81 3.78 -5.96
N ALA A 38 17.84 3.19 -5.35
CA ALA A 38 18.78 2.29 -6.05
C ALA A 38 18.11 1.01 -6.57
N PHE A 39 16.93 0.65 -6.05
CA PHE A 39 16.22 -0.59 -6.39
C PHE A 39 14.92 -0.35 -7.16
N ARG A 40 14.62 0.88 -7.54
CA ARG A 40 13.40 1.22 -8.30
C ARG A 40 13.52 0.69 -9.73
N GLY A 41 12.35 0.42 -10.33
CA GLY A 41 12.29 -0.11 -11.70
C GLY A 41 12.55 -1.59 -11.81
N ARG A 42 12.56 -2.34 -10.70
CA ARG A 42 12.80 -3.79 -10.68
C ARG A 42 11.56 -4.60 -10.30
N GLY A 43 10.39 -3.95 -10.23
CA GLY A 43 9.14 -4.65 -9.90
C GLY A 43 8.97 -4.98 -8.42
N ILE A 44 9.80 -4.44 -7.52
CA ILE A 44 9.75 -4.74 -6.08
C ILE A 44 8.46 -4.25 -5.44
N ALA A 45 8.03 -3.03 -5.77
CA ALA A 45 6.78 -2.48 -5.24
C ALA A 45 5.59 -3.34 -5.63
N GLY A 46 5.51 -3.77 -6.90
CA GLY A 46 4.45 -4.64 -7.37
C GLY A 46 4.44 -5.99 -6.68
N ALA A 47 5.60 -6.58 -6.46
CA ALA A 47 5.72 -7.86 -5.75
C ALA A 47 5.29 -7.74 -4.30
N MET A 48 5.67 -6.67 -3.61
CA MET A 48 5.24 -6.40 -2.24
C MET A 48 3.72 -6.18 -2.17
N MET A 49 3.17 -5.41 -3.11
CA MET A 49 1.73 -5.18 -3.18
C MET A 49 0.96 -6.49 -3.36
N GLN A 50 1.42 -7.36 -4.25
CA GLN A 50 0.75 -8.64 -4.47
C GLN A 50 0.75 -9.47 -3.19
N ARG A 51 1.86 -9.50 -2.46
CA ARG A 51 1.97 -10.23 -1.20
C ARG A 51 0.99 -9.68 -0.15
N ILE A 52 0.94 -8.36 0.00
CA ILE A 52 0.04 -7.70 0.96
C ILE A 52 -1.43 -7.93 0.60
N LEU A 53 -1.78 -7.87 -0.67
CA LEU A 53 -3.15 -8.12 -1.12
C LEU A 53 -3.57 -9.58 -0.83
N ASP A 54 -2.69 -10.53 -1.11
CA ASP A 54 -2.95 -11.93 -0.81
C ASP A 54 -3.15 -12.15 0.69
N ASP A 55 -2.29 -11.54 1.52
CA ASP A 55 -2.41 -11.63 2.97
C ASP A 55 -3.70 -10.99 3.49
N ALA A 56 -4.07 -9.82 2.96
CA ALA A 56 -5.29 -9.13 3.36
C ALA A 56 -6.52 -10.00 3.09
N ARG A 57 -6.58 -10.60 1.92
CA ARG A 57 -7.68 -11.52 1.56
C ARG A 57 -7.70 -12.76 2.45
N ALA A 58 -6.54 -13.33 2.74
CA ALA A 58 -6.42 -14.52 3.59
C ALA A 58 -6.84 -14.24 5.03
N ILE A 59 -6.56 -13.04 5.55
CA ILE A 59 -6.98 -12.62 6.89
C ILE A 59 -8.50 -12.43 6.95
N GLY A 60 -9.12 -12.07 5.82
CA GLY A 60 -10.57 -11.85 5.75
C GLY A 60 -10.97 -10.39 5.58
N TYR A 61 -10.04 -9.49 5.30
CA TYR A 61 -10.39 -8.11 4.98
C TYR A 61 -11.13 -8.04 3.65
N THR A 62 -12.11 -7.16 3.57
CA THR A 62 -12.89 -6.92 2.35
C THR A 62 -12.58 -5.58 1.71
N VAL A 63 -11.93 -4.68 2.43
CA VAL A 63 -11.59 -3.33 1.97
C VAL A 63 -10.17 -2.98 2.38
N MET A 64 -9.41 -2.42 1.46
CA MET A 64 -8.11 -1.82 1.74
C MET A 64 -8.15 -0.35 1.40
N LEU A 65 -7.74 0.49 2.36
CA LEU A 65 -7.63 1.94 2.18
C LEU A 65 -6.16 2.34 2.20
N LEU A 66 -5.87 3.46 1.56
CA LEU A 66 -4.56 4.10 1.66
C LEU A 66 -4.70 5.60 1.46
N ASP A 67 -3.73 6.34 1.97
CA ASP A 67 -3.52 7.73 1.57
C ASP A 67 -2.16 7.86 0.90
N THR A 68 -2.04 8.82 0.00
CA THR A 68 -0.81 9.07 -0.76
C THR A 68 -0.73 10.54 -1.16
N LEU A 69 0.42 10.95 -1.65
CA LEU A 69 0.66 12.33 -2.06
C LEU A 69 0.69 12.44 -3.59
N PRO A 70 0.22 13.57 -4.16
CA PRO A 70 0.08 13.70 -5.63
C PRO A 70 1.37 13.54 -6.41
N PHE A 71 2.51 13.85 -5.81
CA PHE A 71 3.80 13.74 -6.50
C PHE A 71 4.31 12.30 -6.59
N LEU A 72 3.71 11.36 -5.87
CA LEU A 72 4.07 9.94 -5.93
C LEU A 72 3.38 9.27 -7.13
N THR A 73 3.68 9.76 -8.32
CA THR A 73 2.95 9.43 -9.55
C THR A 73 3.06 7.96 -9.94
N SER A 74 4.23 7.36 -9.77
CA SER A 74 4.42 5.93 -10.08
C SER A 74 3.62 5.03 -9.16
N ALA A 75 3.57 5.35 -7.87
CA ALA A 75 2.77 4.60 -6.90
C ALA A 75 1.28 4.73 -7.21
N ILE A 76 0.80 5.93 -7.49
CA ILE A 76 -0.59 6.17 -7.82
C ILE A 76 -1.00 5.40 -9.07
N LYS A 77 -0.16 5.41 -10.10
CA LYS A 77 -0.42 4.66 -11.33
C LYS A 77 -0.55 3.17 -11.04
N MET A 78 0.33 2.63 -10.21
CA MET A 78 0.27 1.22 -9.78
C MET A 78 -1.02 0.92 -9.01
N TYR A 79 -1.40 1.77 -8.05
CA TYR A 79 -2.63 1.58 -7.29
C TYR A 79 -3.85 1.56 -8.21
N ARG A 80 -3.96 2.51 -9.14
CA ARG A 80 -5.08 2.55 -10.08
C ARG A 80 -5.11 1.32 -10.98
N ALA A 81 -3.95 0.85 -11.43
CA ALA A 81 -3.88 -0.37 -12.24
C ALA A 81 -4.34 -1.61 -11.46
N LEU A 82 -4.19 -1.62 -10.14
CA LEU A 82 -4.67 -2.69 -9.27
C LEU A 82 -6.17 -2.59 -8.96
N GLY A 83 -6.82 -1.48 -9.31
CA GLY A 83 -8.25 -1.28 -9.10
C GLY A 83 -8.60 -0.31 -7.98
N PHE A 84 -7.62 0.34 -7.36
CA PHE A 84 -7.90 1.38 -6.37
C PHE A 84 -8.58 2.58 -7.04
N TYR A 85 -9.55 3.16 -6.34
CA TYR A 85 -10.30 4.32 -6.80
C TYR A 85 -10.38 5.40 -5.72
N ASP A 86 -10.65 6.63 -6.17
CA ASP A 86 -10.69 7.80 -5.27
C ASP A 86 -11.89 7.75 -4.35
N ILE A 87 -11.65 8.13 -3.08
CA ILE A 87 -12.68 8.26 -2.05
C ILE A 87 -12.49 9.58 -1.30
N PRO A 88 -13.50 10.04 -0.53
CA PRO A 88 -13.32 11.16 0.39
C PRO A 88 -12.31 10.84 1.48
N PRO A 89 -11.73 11.88 2.13
CA PRO A 89 -10.82 11.66 3.25
C PRO A 89 -11.45 10.81 4.35
N TYR A 90 -10.67 9.86 4.87
CA TYR A 90 -11.10 9.02 5.99
C TYR A 90 -10.25 9.26 7.24
N ASN A 91 -9.28 10.19 7.19
CA ASN A 91 -8.46 10.59 8.32
C ASN A 91 -8.17 12.09 8.27
N ASP A 92 -7.55 12.60 9.31
CA ASP A 92 -7.21 14.02 9.47
C ASP A 92 -5.81 14.31 8.92
N SER A 93 -5.61 14.06 7.63
CA SER A 93 -4.33 14.39 6.99
C SER A 93 -4.08 15.91 7.09
N PRO A 94 -2.88 16.34 7.50
CA PRO A 94 -2.55 17.77 7.56
C PRO A 94 -2.37 18.42 6.19
N LEU A 95 -2.31 17.62 5.12
CA LEU A 95 -2.08 18.12 3.76
C LEU A 95 -3.39 18.10 2.96
N ASP A 96 -3.80 19.27 2.46
CA ASP A 96 -5.01 19.41 1.63
C ASP A 96 -4.93 18.61 0.32
N THR A 97 -3.71 18.33 -0.14
CA THR A 97 -3.47 17.64 -1.40
C THR A 97 -3.45 16.13 -1.29
N THR A 98 -3.59 15.57 -0.08
CA THR A 98 -3.57 14.12 0.12
C THR A 98 -4.68 13.44 -0.69
N ILE A 99 -4.31 12.37 -1.37
CA ILE A 99 -5.21 11.53 -2.16
C ILE A 99 -5.57 10.31 -1.33
N PHE A 100 -6.87 10.00 -1.27
CA PHE A 100 -7.38 8.84 -0.54
C PHE A 100 -7.93 7.83 -1.54
N LEU A 101 -7.51 6.58 -1.42
CA LEU A 101 -7.87 5.51 -2.34
C LEU A 101 -8.41 4.29 -1.60
N ARG A 102 -9.27 3.55 -2.28
CA ARG A 102 -9.90 2.33 -1.77
C ARG A 102 -9.83 1.22 -2.81
N LEU A 103 -9.59 0.01 -2.33
CA LEU A 103 -9.72 -1.21 -3.13
C LEU A 103 -10.70 -2.15 -2.42
N ASP A 104 -11.66 -2.65 -3.17
CA ASP A 104 -12.56 -3.72 -2.71
C ASP A 104 -11.86 -5.05 -2.96
N LEU A 105 -11.58 -5.77 -1.89
CA LEU A 105 -10.85 -7.04 -1.94
C LEU A 105 -11.80 -8.24 -2.27
#